data_8081a393b7a83746ccaa7febfcdeaf39
#
_entry.id   8081a393b7a83746ccaa7febfcdeaf39
#
_cell.length_a   1.000
_cell.length_b   1.000
_cell.length_c   1.000
_cell.angle_alpha   90.00
_cell.angle_beta   90.00
_cell.angle_gamma   90.00
#
_symmetry.space_group_name_H-M   'P 1'
#
loop_
_entity.id
_entity.type
_entity.pdbx_description
1 polymer ?
#
loop_
_entity_poly.entity_id
_entity_poly.type
_entity_poly.pdbx_seq_one_letter_code
_entity_poly.pdbx_strand_id
1 'polypeptide(L)'
;MKKNNAEDIADAAKYLLKANHLDKDSDVAVTAKKYLKNITKQYEFVTTSGQKYLGTVNRDGVKYKLVKVAYSDGRKIQGVFPQFKSFFEVQLEEDFIKASFDRQKRYCMEMLQKDTKLIFSKTKKIFDEQQLADIANGKLPENFVWHHNEQEGLMQLVDMETHVHNAHTGGMNLWGIKYNH
;
A
#
# COMPACT_ATOMS: atom_id res chain seq x y z
N MET A 1 15.40 -23.66 3.57
CA MET A 1 15.94 -22.29 3.68
C MET A 1 15.44 -21.49 2.48
N LYS A 2 14.78 -20.37 2.71
CA LYS A 2 14.00 -19.62 1.72
C LYS A 2 14.88 -18.97 0.67
N LYS A 3 14.63 -19.28 -0.62
CA LYS A 3 15.26 -18.64 -1.80
C LYS A 3 15.01 -17.12 -1.92
N ASN A 4 14.16 -16.55 -1.06
CA ASN A 4 13.73 -15.16 -1.12
C ASN A 4 14.73 -14.15 -0.52
N ASN A 5 15.71 -14.58 0.27
CA ASN A 5 16.57 -13.64 1.01
C ASN A 5 17.59 -12.89 0.14
N ALA A 6 18.10 -13.51 -0.93
CA ALA A 6 19.14 -12.87 -1.75
C ALA A 6 18.54 -11.81 -2.72
N GLU A 7 17.35 -12.09 -3.24
CA GLU A 7 16.63 -11.17 -4.13
C GLU A 7 16.11 -9.96 -3.37
N ASP A 8 15.56 -10.18 -2.18
CA ASP A 8 15.09 -9.12 -1.29
C ASP A 8 16.24 -8.22 -0.80
N ILE A 9 17.40 -8.80 -0.51
CA ILE A 9 18.61 -8.05 -0.10
C ILE A 9 19.18 -7.25 -1.27
N ALA A 10 19.21 -7.80 -2.47
CA ALA A 10 19.70 -7.11 -3.66
C ALA A 10 18.78 -5.93 -4.04
N ASP A 11 17.48 -6.12 -3.97
CA ASP A 11 16.49 -5.07 -4.22
C ASP A 11 16.56 -3.98 -3.14
N ALA A 12 16.71 -4.34 -1.87
CA ALA A 12 16.90 -3.39 -0.77
C ALA A 12 18.21 -2.61 -0.92
N ALA A 13 19.31 -3.27 -1.26
CA ALA A 13 20.61 -2.63 -1.47
C ALA A 13 20.58 -1.67 -2.69
N LYS A 14 19.91 -2.03 -3.77
CA LYS A 14 19.66 -1.17 -4.93
C LYS A 14 18.91 0.09 -4.54
N TYR A 15 17.88 -0.07 -3.75
CA TYR A 15 17.05 1.02 -3.27
C TYR A 15 17.87 1.99 -2.40
N LEU A 16 18.65 1.46 -1.45
CA LEU A 16 19.50 2.25 -0.56
C LEU A 16 20.63 2.95 -1.33
N LEU A 17 21.21 2.31 -2.35
CA LEU A 17 22.20 2.93 -3.23
C LEU A 17 21.60 4.10 -4.02
N LYS A 18 20.40 3.93 -4.57
CA LYS A 18 19.70 4.99 -5.29
C LYS A 18 19.32 6.15 -4.37
N ALA A 19 19.07 5.87 -3.10
CA ALA A 19 18.76 6.85 -2.07
C ALA A 19 20.01 7.52 -1.45
N ASN A 20 21.23 7.18 -1.89
CA ASN A 20 22.50 7.63 -1.30
C ASN A 20 22.66 7.30 0.21
N HIS A 21 22.02 6.25 0.69
CA HIS A 21 22.10 5.82 2.10
C HIS A 21 23.16 4.76 2.37
N LEU A 22 23.83 4.23 1.31
CA LEU A 22 24.93 3.28 1.45
C LEU A 22 26.22 3.88 0.86
N ASP A 23 27.33 3.58 1.50
CA ASP A 23 28.64 3.79 0.91
C ASP A 23 28.74 2.95 -0.38
N LYS A 24 29.09 3.62 -1.49
CA LYS A 24 29.15 3.02 -2.84
C LYS A 24 30.16 1.88 -2.98
N ASP A 25 31.12 1.81 -2.08
CA ASP A 25 32.23 0.86 -2.08
C ASP A 25 32.06 -0.24 -1.01
N SER A 26 30.96 -0.21 -0.25
CA SER A 26 30.68 -1.28 0.71
C SER A 26 30.46 -2.62 0.00
N ASP A 27 30.80 -3.74 0.67
CA ASP A 27 30.58 -5.09 0.14
C ASP A 27 29.11 -5.33 -0.27
N VAL A 28 28.20 -4.72 0.46
CA VAL A 28 26.75 -4.76 0.16
C VAL A 28 26.46 -4.02 -1.15
N ALA A 29 27.08 -2.85 -1.35
CA ALA A 29 26.91 -2.06 -2.55
C ALA A 29 27.53 -2.73 -3.77
N VAL A 30 28.70 -3.36 -3.62
CA VAL A 30 29.38 -4.13 -4.67
C VAL A 30 28.56 -5.36 -5.05
N THR A 31 28.05 -6.09 -4.06
CA THR A 31 27.19 -7.24 -4.28
C THR A 31 25.89 -6.83 -4.95
N ALA A 32 25.27 -5.74 -4.50
CA ALA A 32 24.08 -5.18 -5.12
C ALA A 32 24.33 -4.79 -6.59
N LYS A 33 25.44 -4.11 -6.91
CA LYS A 33 25.81 -3.77 -8.29
C LYS A 33 25.93 -5.00 -9.19
N LYS A 34 26.49 -6.10 -8.67
CA LYS A 34 26.64 -7.39 -9.39
C LYS A 34 25.28 -8.03 -9.70
N TYR A 35 24.37 -8.02 -8.72
CA TYR A 35 23.00 -8.52 -8.91
C TYR A 35 22.16 -7.59 -9.81
N LEU A 36 22.36 -6.27 -9.70
CA LEU A 36 21.68 -5.28 -10.51
C LEU A 36 21.88 -5.45 -12.01
N LYS A 37 23.06 -5.92 -12.44
CA LYS A 37 23.34 -6.21 -13.86
C LYS A 37 22.40 -7.27 -14.44
N ASN A 38 21.84 -8.14 -13.60
CA ASN A 38 21.02 -9.28 -14.01
C ASN A 38 19.50 -9.09 -13.77
N ILE A 39 19.10 -8.15 -12.91
CA ILE A 39 17.68 -7.98 -12.47
C ILE A 39 17.01 -6.78 -13.15
N THR A 40 17.77 -5.88 -13.75
CA THR A 40 17.23 -4.64 -14.26
C THR A 40 16.70 -4.75 -15.66
N LYS A 41 15.41 -4.74 -15.80
CA LYS A 41 14.68 -4.03 -16.89
C LYS A 41 13.17 -4.10 -16.70
N GLN A 42 12.69 -4.84 -15.68
CA GLN A 42 11.28 -5.16 -15.61
C GLN A 42 10.45 -4.18 -14.76
N TYR A 43 11.04 -3.57 -13.72
CA TYR A 43 10.34 -2.67 -12.80
C TYR A 43 11.08 -1.34 -12.62
N GLU A 44 10.36 -0.24 -12.79
CA GLU A 44 10.86 1.09 -12.53
C GLU A 44 10.79 1.41 -11.02
N PHE A 45 11.86 2.00 -10.47
CA PHE A 45 11.84 2.48 -9.09
C PHE A 45 11.07 3.79 -8.98
N VAL A 46 10.07 3.79 -8.10
CA VAL A 46 9.41 5.03 -7.70
C VAL A 46 9.92 5.49 -6.34
N THR A 47 10.25 6.77 -6.25
CA THR A 47 10.61 7.40 -4.98
C THR A 47 9.35 7.56 -4.15
N THR A 48 9.35 6.97 -2.95
CA THR A 48 8.23 7.05 -2.01
C THR A 48 8.65 7.72 -0.72
N SER A 49 7.73 8.35 -0.02
CA SER A 49 7.98 8.95 1.30
C SER A 49 8.33 7.89 2.36
N GLY A 50 7.91 6.65 2.15
CA GLY A 50 8.25 5.49 3.00
C GLY A 50 9.66 4.94 2.82
N GLN A 51 10.40 5.43 1.82
CA GLN A 51 11.70 4.89 1.39
C GLN A 51 12.71 4.69 2.53
N LYS A 52 12.84 5.68 3.41
CA LYS A 52 13.78 5.64 4.54
C LYS A 52 13.45 4.60 5.61
N TYR A 53 12.26 4.03 5.55
CA TYR A 53 11.77 3.05 6.53
C TYR A 53 11.85 1.60 6.02
N LEU A 54 12.46 1.34 4.86
CA LEU A 54 12.58 0.00 4.30
C LEU A 54 13.12 -1.00 5.34
N GLY A 55 12.39 -2.10 5.51
CA GLY A 55 12.75 -3.18 6.44
C GLY A 55 12.48 -2.88 7.90
N THR A 56 11.94 -1.71 8.23
CA THR A 56 11.60 -1.35 9.62
C THR A 56 10.15 -1.67 9.95
N VAL A 57 9.88 -1.72 11.24
CA VAL A 57 8.54 -1.72 11.82
C VAL A 57 8.45 -0.47 12.70
N ASN A 58 7.45 0.35 12.49
CA ASN A 58 7.28 1.54 13.31
C ASN A 58 6.60 1.24 14.66
N ARG A 59 6.40 2.27 15.48
CA ARG A 59 5.75 2.16 16.79
C ARG A 59 4.31 1.63 16.72
N ASP A 60 3.60 1.83 15.60
CA ASP A 60 2.23 1.38 15.39
C ASP A 60 2.17 -0.04 14.79
N GLY A 61 3.31 -0.73 14.72
CA GLY A 61 3.42 -2.08 14.18
C GLY A 61 3.38 -2.17 12.64
N VAL A 62 3.38 -1.03 11.94
CA VAL A 62 3.36 -0.98 10.47
C VAL A 62 4.74 -1.33 9.93
N LYS A 63 4.78 -2.34 9.06
CA LYS A 63 6.01 -2.78 8.36
C LYS A 63 6.14 -2.06 7.04
N TYR A 64 7.35 -1.59 6.72
CA TYR A 64 7.66 -1.00 5.42
C TYR A 64 8.40 -2.01 4.56
N LYS A 65 7.83 -2.33 3.39
CA LYS A 65 8.38 -3.33 2.48
C LYS A 65 8.61 -2.75 1.09
N LEU A 66 9.62 -3.30 0.40
CA LEU A 66 9.75 -3.13 -1.04
C LEU A 66 8.67 -3.98 -1.72
N VAL A 67 7.80 -3.34 -2.48
CA VAL A 67 6.70 -3.99 -3.20
C VAL A 67 6.86 -3.74 -4.69
N LYS A 68 6.60 -4.77 -5.49
CA LYS A 68 6.57 -4.75 -6.95
C LYS A 68 5.12 -4.80 -7.41
N VAL A 69 4.73 -3.87 -8.26
CA VAL A 69 3.36 -3.78 -8.79
C VAL A 69 3.40 -3.65 -10.30
N ALA A 70 2.51 -4.37 -10.98
CA ALA A 70 2.23 -4.20 -12.40
C ALA A 70 0.84 -3.60 -12.57
N TYR A 71 0.73 -2.55 -13.38
CA TYR A 71 -0.52 -1.83 -13.66
C TYR A 71 -1.12 -2.26 -15.00
N SER A 72 -2.42 -2.06 -15.15
CA SER A 72 -3.17 -2.38 -16.38
C SER A 72 -2.67 -1.60 -17.61
N ASP A 73 -2.09 -0.40 -17.39
CA ASP A 73 -1.49 0.42 -18.44
C ASP A 73 -0.09 -0.06 -18.88
N GLY A 74 0.38 -1.20 -18.37
CA GLY A 74 1.68 -1.80 -18.70
C GLY A 74 2.84 -1.29 -17.85
N ARG A 75 2.67 -0.25 -17.02
CA ARG A 75 3.71 0.19 -16.09
C ARG A 75 4.00 -0.89 -15.06
N LYS A 76 5.26 -1.08 -14.76
CA LYS A 76 5.73 -1.96 -13.70
C LYS A 76 6.63 -1.16 -12.77
N ILE A 77 6.22 -1.00 -11.53
CA ILE A 77 6.94 -0.20 -10.54
C ILE A 77 7.38 -1.03 -9.35
N GLN A 78 8.39 -0.55 -8.66
CA GLN A 78 8.74 -1.03 -7.33
C GLN A 78 9.04 0.18 -6.42
N GLY A 79 8.61 0.09 -5.16
CA GLY A 79 8.78 1.15 -4.19
C GLY A 79 8.59 0.64 -2.77
N VAL A 80 8.89 1.47 -1.77
CA VAL A 80 8.70 1.10 -0.36
C VAL A 80 7.38 1.64 0.14
N PHE A 81 6.54 0.71 0.59
CA PHE A 81 5.18 1.03 1.03
C PHE A 81 4.91 0.47 2.43
N PRO A 82 4.12 1.20 3.25
CA PRO A 82 3.64 0.69 4.53
C PRO A 82 2.64 -0.44 4.30
N GLN A 83 2.75 -1.49 5.08
CA GLN A 83 1.81 -2.61 5.06
C GLN A 83 0.81 -2.41 6.20
N PHE A 84 -0.28 -1.70 5.90
CA PHE A 84 -1.33 -1.47 6.87
C PHE A 84 -2.12 -2.76 7.16
N LYS A 85 -2.61 -2.88 8.40
CA LYS A 85 -3.63 -3.88 8.71
C LYS A 85 -4.95 -3.42 8.07
N SER A 86 -5.43 -4.17 7.12
CA SER A 86 -6.74 -3.94 6.50
C SER A 86 -7.84 -4.63 7.31
N PHE A 87 -8.95 -3.93 7.49
CA PHE A 87 -10.16 -4.43 8.13
C PHE A 87 -11.22 -4.85 7.10
N PHE A 88 -11.18 -4.24 5.93
CA PHE A 88 -11.99 -4.59 4.77
C PHE A 88 -11.26 -4.15 3.50
N GLU A 89 -11.43 -4.90 2.42
CA GLU A 89 -10.80 -4.62 1.14
C GLU A 89 -11.82 -4.61 0.02
N VAL A 90 -11.66 -3.66 -0.89
CA VAL A 90 -12.47 -3.54 -2.09
C VAL A 90 -11.54 -3.42 -3.29
N GLN A 91 -11.66 -4.35 -4.24
CA GLN A 91 -11.08 -4.16 -5.56
C GLN A 91 -12.07 -3.34 -6.38
N LEU A 92 -11.66 -2.13 -6.76
CA LEU A 92 -12.46 -1.27 -7.62
C LEU A 92 -12.61 -1.89 -9.01
N GLU A 93 -13.81 -1.79 -9.55
CA GLU A 93 -14.07 -2.09 -10.96
C GLU A 93 -13.40 -1.03 -11.84
N GLU A 94 -13.14 -1.35 -13.10
CA GLU A 94 -12.37 -0.52 -14.04
C GLU A 94 -12.91 0.92 -14.13
N ASP A 95 -14.24 1.07 -14.18
CA ASP A 95 -14.92 2.38 -14.23
C ASP A 95 -14.69 3.26 -12.99
N PHE A 96 -14.28 2.67 -11.89
CA PHE A 96 -14.01 3.38 -10.64
C PHE A 96 -12.52 3.68 -10.42
N ILE A 97 -11.60 2.97 -11.07
CA ILE A 97 -10.14 3.17 -10.87
C ILE A 97 -9.76 4.63 -11.15
N LYS A 98 -10.34 5.24 -12.21
CA LYS A 98 -10.09 6.65 -12.57
C LYS A 98 -11.23 7.58 -12.19
N ALA A 99 -12.10 7.17 -11.27
CA ALA A 99 -13.14 8.04 -10.74
C ALA A 99 -12.59 8.98 -9.66
N SER A 100 -13.36 10.02 -9.31
CA SER A 100 -13.01 10.88 -8.17
C SER A 100 -12.97 10.08 -6.88
N PHE A 101 -12.16 10.53 -5.91
CA PHE A 101 -12.05 9.85 -4.62
C PHE A 101 -13.41 9.71 -3.91
N ASP A 102 -14.28 10.72 -4.02
CA ASP A 102 -15.62 10.64 -3.42
C ASP A 102 -16.50 9.57 -4.08
N ARG A 103 -16.36 9.36 -5.38
CA ARG A 103 -17.05 8.29 -6.08
C ARG A 103 -16.51 6.92 -5.68
N GLN A 104 -15.18 6.79 -5.56
CA GLN A 104 -14.53 5.57 -5.08
C GLN A 104 -14.95 5.25 -3.63
N LYS A 105 -14.96 6.25 -2.72
CA LYS A 105 -15.42 6.07 -1.35
C LYS A 105 -16.87 5.58 -1.28
N ARG A 106 -17.77 6.18 -2.05
CA ARG A 106 -19.17 5.72 -2.09
C ARG A 106 -19.29 4.27 -2.52
N TYR A 107 -18.61 3.90 -3.61
CA TYR A 107 -18.58 2.52 -4.07
C TYR A 107 -18.03 1.56 -2.98
N CYS A 108 -16.93 1.92 -2.33
CA CYS A 108 -16.37 1.13 -1.24
C CYS A 108 -17.34 0.98 -0.06
N MET A 109 -18.08 2.05 0.29
CA MET A 109 -19.10 1.98 1.33
C MET A 109 -20.28 1.09 0.94
N GLU A 110 -20.73 1.12 -0.32
CA GLU A 110 -21.76 0.21 -0.82
C GLU A 110 -21.32 -1.26 -0.74
N MET A 111 -20.05 -1.55 -1.05
CA MET A 111 -19.49 -2.90 -0.93
C MET A 111 -19.41 -3.33 0.52
N LEU A 112 -18.95 -2.45 1.41
CA LEU A 112 -18.90 -2.71 2.86
C LEU A 112 -20.31 -2.99 3.42
N GLN A 113 -21.33 -2.22 3.02
CA GLN A 113 -22.72 -2.44 3.43
C GLN A 113 -23.28 -3.79 2.95
N LYS A 114 -22.98 -4.18 1.69
CA LYS A 114 -23.44 -5.45 1.12
C LYS A 114 -22.85 -6.65 1.88
N ASP A 115 -21.63 -6.52 2.36
CA ASP A 115 -20.92 -7.58 3.07
C ASP A 115 -21.21 -7.61 4.58
N THR A 116 -22.03 -6.66 5.07
CA THR A 116 -22.38 -6.57 6.49
C THR A 116 -23.03 -7.84 7.05
N LYS A 117 -23.72 -8.64 6.25
CA LYS A 117 -24.25 -9.94 6.69
C LYS A 117 -23.14 -10.94 7.06
N LEU A 118 -22.03 -10.91 6.34
CA LEU A 118 -20.81 -11.66 6.66
C LEU A 118 -20.06 -11.01 7.84
N ILE A 119 -20.08 -9.68 7.90
CA ILE A 119 -19.48 -8.88 8.95
C ILE A 119 -20.14 -9.20 10.30
N PHE A 120 -21.46 -9.27 10.40
CA PHE A 120 -22.16 -9.59 11.64
C PHE A 120 -21.83 -11.00 12.19
N SER A 121 -21.45 -11.95 11.33
CA SER A 121 -21.11 -13.31 11.80
C SER A 121 -19.66 -13.45 12.26
N LYS A 122 -18.73 -12.69 11.65
CA LYS A 122 -17.27 -12.83 11.89
C LYS A 122 -16.62 -11.64 12.58
N THR A 123 -17.25 -10.48 12.60
CA THR A 123 -16.61 -9.20 12.97
C THR A 123 -17.22 -8.48 14.16
N LYS A 124 -18.09 -9.11 14.95
CA LYS A 124 -18.51 -8.57 16.27
C LYS A 124 -17.33 -8.10 17.16
N LYS A 125 -16.07 -8.37 16.73
CA LYS A 125 -14.85 -7.97 17.43
C LYS A 125 -14.08 -6.84 16.73
N ILE A 126 -14.46 -6.43 15.53
CA ILE A 126 -13.72 -5.43 14.73
C ILE A 126 -14.39 -4.07 14.84
N PHE A 127 -15.71 -4.04 14.73
CA PHE A 127 -16.50 -2.82 14.80
C PHE A 127 -17.39 -2.84 16.04
N ASP A 128 -17.46 -1.71 16.74
CA ASP A 128 -18.42 -1.51 17.82
C ASP A 128 -19.85 -1.28 17.27
N GLU A 129 -20.82 -1.14 18.17
CA GLU A 129 -22.23 -0.99 17.78
C GLU A 129 -22.49 0.30 17.00
N GLN A 130 -21.81 1.40 17.36
CA GLN A 130 -21.95 2.67 16.67
C GLN A 130 -21.34 2.61 15.27
N GLN A 131 -20.17 2.04 15.12
CA GLN A 131 -19.50 1.82 13.84
C GLN A 131 -20.33 0.92 12.92
N LEU A 132 -20.97 -0.13 13.46
CA LEU A 132 -21.89 -0.97 12.69
C LEU A 132 -23.14 -0.21 12.25
N ALA A 133 -23.67 0.69 13.10
CA ALA A 133 -24.77 1.55 12.74
C ALA A 133 -24.38 2.55 11.66
N ASP A 134 -23.18 3.12 11.71
CA ASP A 134 -22.64 4.01 10.67
C ASP A 134 -22.54 3.28 9.33
N ILE A 135 -21.96 2.08 9.31
CA ILE A 135 -21.86 1.24 8.10
C ILE A 135 -23.25 0.95 7.55
N ALA A 136 -24.23 0.55 8.38
CA ALA A 136 -25.59 0.28 7.94
C ALA A 136 -26.26 1.51 7.30
N ASN A 137 -25.90 2.72 7.75
CA ASN A 137 -26.38 3.99 7.21
C ASN A 137 -25.52 4.55 6.06
N GLY A 138 -24.56 3.78 5.52
CA GLY A 138 -23.68 4.20 4.43
C GLY A 138 -22.65 5.24 4.84
N LYS A 139 -22.39 5.38 6.14
CA LYS A 139 -21.38 6.29 6.67
C LYS A 139 -20.08 5.53 6.93
N LEU A 140 -18.97 6.22 6.72
CA LEU A 140 -17.66 5.71 7.12
C LEU A 140 -17.64 5.52 8.64
N PRO A 141 -17.31 4.33 9.16
CA PRO A 141 -17.24 4.11 10.60
C PRO A 141 -16.18 5.00 11.24
N GLU A 142 -16.47 5.53 12.42
CA GLU A 142 -15.56 6.39 13.17
C GLU A 142 -14.20 5.69 13.37
N ASN A 143 -13.11 6.46 13.33
CA ASN A 143 -11.72 6.02 13.46
C ASN A 143 -11.21 5.15 12.30
N PHE A 144 -11.91 5.10 11.17
CA PHE A 144 -11.44 4.43 9.96
C PHE A 144 -11.28 5.40 8.79
N VAL A 145 -10.45 4.99 7.83
CA VAL A 145 -10.25 5.71 6.58
C VAL A 145 -10.04 4.73 5.42
N TRP A 146 -10.49 5.11 4.23
CA TRP A 146 -10.16 4.38 3.01
C TRP A 146 -8.78 4.77 2.52
N HIS A 147 -7.91 3.78 2.44
CA HIS A 147 -6.55 3.88 1.94
C HIS A 147 -6.46 3.32 0.51
N HIS A 148 -5.87 4.09 -0.41
CA HIS A 148 -5.49 3.60 -1.72
C HIS A 148 -4.20 2.78 -1.58
N ASN A 149 -4.28 1.47 -1.72
CA ASN A 149 -3.12 0.61 -1.70
C ASN A 149 -2.24 0.85 -2.93
N GLU A 150 -0.99 0.43 -2.89
CA GLU A 150 -0.08 0.51 -4.03
C GLU A 150 -0.53 -0.36 -5.22
N GLN A 151 -1.31 -1.40 -5.00
CA GLN A 151 -1.91 -2.21 -6.06
C GLN A 151 -3.08 -1.46 -6.71
N GLU A 152 -3.15 -1.53 -8.05
CA GLU A 152 -4.14 -0.81 -8.82
C GLU A 152 -5.57 -1.18 -8.42
N GLY A 153 -6.36 -0.17 -8.12
CA GLY A 153 -7.76 -0.32 -7.77
C GLY A 153 -8.02 -0.93 -6.38
N LEU A 154 -6.99 -1.29 -5.61
CA LEU A 154 -7.19 -1.85 -4.28
C LEU A 154 -7.40 -0.73 -3.24
N MET A 155 -8.60 -0.73 -2.65
CA MET A 155 -8.98 0.14 -1.54
C MET A 155 -9.03 -0.67 -0.24
N GLN A 156 -8.42 -0.14 0.82
CA GLN A 156 -8.36 -0.79 2.12
C GLN A 156 -8.99 0.10 3.20
N LEU A 157 -9.89 -0.46 3.99
CA LEU A 157 -10.37 0.18 5.21
C LEU A 157 -9.34 -0.05 6.31
N VAL A 158 -8.72 1.03 6.77
CA VAL A 158 -7.62 0.98 7.74
C VAL A 158 -7.90 1.91 8.93
N ASP A 159 -7.24 1.66 10.05
CA ASP A 159 -7.31 2.54 11.21
C ASP A 159 -6.76 3.93 10.86
N MET A 160 -7.52 4.97 11.18
CA MET A 160 -7.24 6.35 10.80
C MET A 160 -5.98 6.88 11.51
N GLU A 161 -5.83 6.61 12.81
CA GLU A 161 -4.67 7.08 13.59
C GLU A 161 -3.38 6.46 13.05
N THR A 162 -3.38 5.13 12.85
CA THR A 162 -2.27 4.41 12.23
C THR A 162 -1.95 4.96 10.84
N HIS A 163 -2.98 5.25 10.02
CA HIS A 163 -2.79 5.78 8.67
C HIS A 163 -2.15 7.18 8.67
N VAL A 164 -2.63 8.08 9.53
CA VAL A 164 -2.13 9.47 9.62
C VAL A 164 -0.69 9.53 10.15
N HIS A 165 -0.35 8.69 11.11
CA HIS A 165 1.02 8.62 11.65
C HIS A 165 2.05 8.06 10.67
N ASN A 166 1.61 7.43 9.61
CA ASN A 166 2.48 6.77 8.64
C ASN A 166 2.44 7.46 7.28
N ALA A 167 3.14 8.61 7.18
CA ALA A 167 3.27 9.33 5.92
C ALA A 167 3.83 8.40 4.83
N HIS A 168 3.10 8.29 3.72
CA HIS A 168 3.45 7.40 2.62
C HIS A 168 2.99 7.95 1.27
N THR A 169 3.58 7.43 0.20
CA THR A 169 3.06 7.59 -1.15
C THR A 169 2.01 6.49 -1.35
N GLY A 170 0.74 6.87 -1.36
CA GLY A 170 -0.36 5.92 -1.58
C GLY A 170 -0.70 5.72 -3.05
N GLY A 171 -1.57 4.76 -3.31
CA GLY A 171 -2.06 4.42 -4.65
C GLY A 171 -2.68 5.58 -5.41
N MET A 172 -3.28 6.56 -4.70
CA MET A 172 -3.81 7.78 -5.31
C MET A 172 -2.77 8.50 -6.19
N ASN A 173 -1.48 8.53 -5.78
CA ASN A 173 -0.40 9.13 -6.55
C ASN A 173 0.14 8.22 -7.66
N LEU A 174 -0.17 6.94 -7.63
CA LEU A 174 0.39 5.93 -8.51
C LEU A 174 -0.57 5.57 -9.65
N TRP A 175 -1.84 5.36 -9.32
CA TRP A 175 -2.87 4.93 -10.26
C TRP A 175 -4.18 5.72 -10.16
N GLY A 176 -4.40 6.49 -9.10
CA GLY A 176 -5.57 7.36 -8.95
C GLY A 176 -5.51 8.59 -9.86
N ILE A 177 -6.61 9.34 -9.91
CA ILE A 177 -6.63 10.63 -10.60
C ILE A 177 -5.88 11.64 -9.73
N LYS A 178 -4.75 12.14 -10.24
CA LYS A 178 -4.17 13.35 -9.70
C LYS A 178 -5.13 14.49 -10.03
N TYR A 179 -5.65 15.16 -9.01
CA TYR A 179 -6.28 16.45 -9.23
C TYR A 179 -5.19 17.38 -9.76
N ASN A 180 -5.23 17.67 -11.06
CA ASN A 180 -4.53 18.81 -11.61
C ASN A 180 -5.30 20.05 -11.12
N HIS A 181 -4.76 20.71 -10.08
CA HIS A 181 -5.16 22.06 -9.70
C HIS A 181 -4.57 23.06 -10.67
#